data_b092cc02f9f051bb492689756915bd1f
#
_entry.id   b092cc02f9f051bb492689756915bd1f
#
_cell.length_a   1.000
_cell.length_b   1.000
_cell.length_c   1.000
_cell.angle_alpha   90.00
_cell.angle_beta   90.00
_cell.angle_gamma   90.00
#
_symmetry.space_group_name_H-M   'P 1'
#
loop_
_entity.id
_entity.type
_entity.pdbx_description
1 polymer ?
#
loop_
_entity_poly.entity_id
_entity_poly.type
_entity_poly.pdbx_seq_one_letter_code
_entity_poly.pdbx_strand_id
1 'polypeptide(L)'
;MNKMDRIYRVGVRGGFSAAHHHGGAAESCRRLHGHNYRVEAAVAAATLENGMVIDFGLVRQRLEAALAGWDHRILNEVEDFAGAEPTTEEISRLLFNRLAEGISPPASLVKVTVWETGDCWASYGPD
;
A
#
# COMPACT_ATOMS: atom_id res chain seq x y z
N MET A 1 9.17 -17.93 18.00
CA MET A 1 8.18 -18.34 16.97
C MET A 1 8.17 -19.85 16.84
N ASN A 2 6.99 -20.40 16.92
CA ASN A 2 6.77 -21.84 16.80
C ASN A 2 6.72 -22.23 15.33
N LYS A 3 7.14 -23.46 15.00
CA LYS A 3 7.02 -23.96 13.61
C LYS A 3 5.56 -24.04 13.15
N MET A 4 4.59 -23.98 14.07
CA MET A 4 3.18 -23.88 13.74
C MET A 4 2.81 -22.51 13.18
N ASP A 5 3.72 -21.54 13.29
CA ASP A 5 3.51 -20.20 12.74
C ASP A 5 3.93 -20.08 11.28
N ARG A 6 4.19 -21.21 10.63
CA ARG A 6 4.48 -21.21 9.20
C ARG A 6 3.20 -20.92 8.44
N ILE A 7 3.28 -19.92 7.59
CA ILE A 7 2.14 -19.47 6.80
C ILE A 7 2.60 -19.19 5.37
N TYR A 8 1.64 -19.15 4.47
CA TYR A 8 1.89 -18.73 3.11
C TYR A 8 1.74 -17.23 2.99
N ARG A 9 2.60 -16.60 2.20
CA ARG A 9 2.47 -15.19 1.84
C ARG A 9 2.51 -15.06 0.33
N VAL A 10 1.65 -14.20 -0.19
CA VAL A 10 1.64 -13.84 -1.61
C VAL A 10 1.61 -12.33 -1.72
N GLY A 11 2.06 -11.79 -2.84
CA GLY A 11 2.08 -10.34 -3.03
C GLY A 11 1.66 -9.95 -4.43
N VAL A 12 1.04 -8.79 -4.54
CA VAL A 12 0.68 -8.18 -5.81
C VAL A 12 1.25 -6.77 -5.82
N ARG A 13 1.88 -6.40 -6.92
CA ARG A 13 2.48 -5.07 -7.09
C ARG A 13 1.67 -4.23 -8.06
N GLY A 14 1.74 -2.93 -7.85
CA GLY A 14 1.14 -1.94 -8.72
C GLY A 14 1.90 -0.63 -8.58
N GLY A 15 1.33 0.44 -9.08
CA GLY A 15 1.97 1.74 -8.98
C GLY A 15 1.04 2.87 -9.38
N PHE A 16 1.46 4.08 -9.03
CA PHE A 16 0.77 5.29 -9.44
C PHE A 16 1.78 6.44 -9.45
N SER A 17 1.49 7.48 -10.21
CA SER A 17 2.31 8.67 -10.27
C SER A 17 1.54 9.82 -9.63
N ALA A 18 2.17 10.52 -8.72
CA ALA A 18 1.50 11.62 -8.02
C ALA A 18 2.51 12.63 -7.53
N ALA A 19 2.03 13.84 -7.28
CA ALA A 19 2.81 14.91 -6.70
C ALA A 19 2.37 15.15 -5.26
N HIS A 20 3.28 15.65 -4.45
CA HIS A 20 2.99 16.01 -3.08
C HIS A 20 3.99 17.04 -2.56
N HIS A 21 3.66 17.61 -1.42
CA HIS A 21 4.60 18.37 -0.59
C HIS A 21 4.26 18.07 0.87
N HIS A 22 5.26 18.13 1.74
CA HIS A 22 5.05 17.93 3.17
C HIS A 22 6.07 18.72 3.98
N GLY A 23 5.86 18.82 5.28
CA GLY A 23 6.63 19.67 6.18
C GLY A 23 7.99 19.11 6.62
N GLY A 24 8.66 18.35 5.76
CA GLY A 24 9.98 17.81 6.06
C GLY A 24 11.03 18.89 6.27
N ALA A 25 12.18 18.52 6.84
CA ALA A 25 13.27 19.46 7.12
C ALA A 25 13.91 20.01 5.86
N ALA A 26 13.98 19.22 4.80
CA ALA A 26 14.58 19.64 3.53
C ALA A 26 13.62 20.52 2.74
N GLU A 27 14.15 21.56 2.12
CA GLU A 27 13.35 22.44 1.27
C GLU A 27 12.69 21.67 0.13
N SER A 28 13.37 20.66 -0.42
CA SER A 28 12.84 19.84 -1.51
C SER A 28 11.56 19.11 -1.10
N CYS A 29 11.41 18.76 0.18
CA CYS A 29 10.19 18.11 0.69
C CYS A 29 9.01 19.08 0.76
N ARG A 30 9.29 20.36 1.05
CA ARG A 30 8.26 21.40 1.19
C ARG A 30 7.77 21.93 -0.14
N ARG A 31 8.54 21.76 -1.20
CA ARG A 31 8.13 22.15 -2.56
C ARG A 31 7.35 21.02 -3.20
N LEU A 32 6.41 21.40 -4.05
CA LEU A 32 5.67 20.41 -4.83
C LEU A 32 6.62 19.63 -5.72
N HIS A 33 6.58 18.32 -5.62
CA HIS A 33 7.40 17.43 -6.44
C HIS A 33 6.64 16.12 -6.67
N GLY A 34 7.08 15.33 -7.62
CA GLY A 34 6.38 14.12 -8.01
C GLY A 34 7.25 12.89 -7.94
N HIS A 35 6.58 11.76 -7.80
CA HIS A 35 7.20 10.44 -7.81
C HIS A 35 6.37 9.45 -8.60
N ASN A 36 7.04 8.43 -9.13
CA ASN A 36 6.39 7.24 -9.63
C ASN A 36 6.41 6.22 -8.49
N TYR A 37 5.33 6.21 -7.72
CA TYR A 37 5.22 5.32 -6.57
C TYR A 37 5.02 3.89 -7.03
N ARG A 38 5.71 2.96 -6.36
CA ARG A 38 5.46 1.53 -6.51
C ARG A 38 4.85 1.03 -5.22
N VAL A 39 3.92 0.09 -5.31
CA VAL A 39 3.25 -0.45 -4.14
C VAL A 39 3.24 -1.97 -4.20
N GLU A 40 3.21 -2.60 -3.03
CA GLU A 40 3.04 -4.04 -2.92
C GLU A 40 2.08 -4.34 -1.79
N ALA A 41 1.08 -5.15 -2.07
CA ALA A 41 0.15 -5.64 -1.06
C ALA A 41 0.49 -7.10 -0.79
N ALA A 42 0.79 -7.44 0.46
CA ALA A 42 1.11 -8.81 0.88
C ALA A 42 -0.05 -9.39 1.66
N VAL A 43 -0.50 -10.57 1.26
CA VAL A 43 -1.63 -11.29 1.84
C VAL A 43 -1.13 -12.64 2.33
N ALA A 44 -1.59 -13.08 3.49
CA ALA A 44 -1.13 -14.31 4.11
C ALA A 44 -2.30 -15.18 4.54
N ALA A 45 -2.05 -16.48 4.63
CA ALA A 45 -2.99 -17.45 5.19
C ALA A 45 -2.23 -18.67 5.67
N ALA A 46 -2.74 -19.29 6.73
CA ALA A 46 -2.16 -20.52 7.25
C ALA A 46 -2.59 -21.72 6.40
N THR A 47 -3.73 -21.61 5.72
CA THR A 47 -4.30 -22.69 4.90
C THR A 47 -4.62 -22.17 3.50
N LEU A 48 -4.71 -23.10 2.55
CA LEU A 48 -5.03 -22.76 1.16
C LEU A 48 -6.45 -23.19 0.82
N GLU A 49 -7.11 -22.42 -0.04
CA GLU A 49 -8.37 -22.78 -0.65
C GLU A 49 -8.13 -22.96 -2.16
N ASN A 50 -8.43 -24.14 -2.68
CA ASN A 50 -8.15 -24.46 -4.08
C ASN A 50 -6.68 -24.23 -4.45
N GLY A 51 -5.77 -24.47 -3.48
CA GLY A 51 -4.34 -24.30 -3.69
C GLY A 51 -3.86 -22.85 -3.63
N MET A 52 -4.69 -21.91 -3.19
CA MET A 52 -4.36 -20.48 -3.20
C MET A 52 -4.57 -19.86 -1.82
N VAL A 53 -3.73 -18.86 -1.49
CA VAL A 53 -4.00 -17.95 -0.39
C VAL A 53 -5.21 -17.07 -0.76
N ILE A 54 -5.18 -16.53 -1.96
CA ILE A 54 -6.20 -15.65 -2.51
C ILE A 54 -5.98 -15.56 -4.02
N ASP A 55 -7.02 -15.24 -4.76
CA ASP A 55 -6.90 -14.99 -6.19
C ASP A 55 -6.13 -13.69 -6.42
N PHE A 56 -5.00 -13.76 -7.12
CA PHE A 56 -4.21 -12.55 -7.45
C PHE A 56 -5.03 -11.52 -8.20
N GLY A 57 -5.93 -11.94 -9.08
CA GLY A 57 -6.76 -11.03 -9.85
C GLY A 57 -7.67 -10.18 -8.98
N LEU A 58 -8.18 -10.76 -7.90
CA LEU A 58 -9.00 -10.03 -6.94
C LEU A 58 -8.19 -8.93 -6.24
N VAL A 59 -7.00 -9.30 -5.77
CA VAL A 59 -6.12 -8.33 -5.09
C VAL A 59 -5.71 -7.22 -6.06
N ARG A 60 -5.35 -7.58 -7.29
CA ARG A 60 -4.96 -6.60 -8.31
C ARG A 60 -6.09 -5.63 -8.61
N GLN A 61 -7.30 -6.12 -8.77
CA GLN A 61 -8.46 -5.28 -9.05
C GLN A 61 -8.71 -4.28 -7.92
N ARG A 62 -8.62 -4.74 -6.68
CA ARG A 62 -8.83 -3.88 -5.53
C ARG A 62 -7.72 -2.86 -5.36
N LEU A 63 -6.48 -3.28 -5.63
CA LEU A 63 -5.33 -2.39 -5.59
C LEU A 63 -5.47 -1.27 -6.64
N GLU A 64 -5.76 -1.64 -7.88
CA GLU A 64 -5.94 -0.67 -8.96
C GLU A 64 -7.08 0.31 -8.66
N ALA A 65 -8.19 -0.19 -8.12
CA ALA A 65 -9.31 0.67 -7.75
C ALA A 65 -8.93 1.65 -6.63
N ALA A 66 -8.15 1.20 -5.66
CA ALA A 66 -7.68 2.06 -4.57
C ALA A 66 -6.73 3.15 -5.05
N LEU A 67 -5.88 2.83 -6.03
CA LEU A 67 -4.89 3.77 -6.55
C LEU A 67 -5.45 4.75 -7.58
N ALA A 68 -6.56 4.43 -8.20
CA ALA A 68 -7.12 5.24 -9.29
C ALA A 68 -7.44 6.67 -8.85
N GLY A 69 -7.83 6.87 -7.60
CA GLY A 69 -8.14 8.19 -7.07
C GLY A 69 -6.93 9.04 -6.78
N TRP A 70 -5.73 8.46 -6.78
CA TRP A 70 -4.48 9.14 -6.47
C TRP A 70 -3.60 9.34 -7.70
N ASP A 71 -3.80 8.55 -8.73
CA ASP A 71 -2.94 8.58 -9.91
C ASP A 71 -3.09 9.89 -10.67
N HIS A 72 -1.95 10.50 -10.99
CA HIS A 72 -1.87 11.78 -11.69
C HIS A 72 -2.56 12.92 -10.94
N ARG A 73 -2.48 12.89 -9.60
CA ARG A 73 -3.04 13.91 -8.73
C ARG A 73 -1.97 14.54 -7.84
N ILE A 74 -2.32 15.67 -7.25
CA ILE A 74 -1.57 16.27 -6.16
C ILE A 74 -2.21 15.73 -4.88
N LEU A 75 -1.48 14.90 -4.15
CA LEU A 75 -2.04 14.19 -2.99
C LEU A 75 -2.55 15.13 -1.91
N ASN A 76 -1.92 16.30 -1.76
CA ASN A 76 -2.38 17.31 -0.81
C ASN A 76 -3.79 17.82 -1.09
N GLU A 77 -4.27 17.64 -2.32
CA GLU A 77 -5.61 18.08 -2.74
C GLU A 77 -6.63 16.94 -2.76
N VAL A 78 -6.19 15.73 -2.46
CA VAL A 78 -7.08 14.57 -2.42
C VAL A 78 -7.70 14.48 -1.03
N GLU A 79 -9.03 14.31 -0.98
CA GLU A 79 -9.78 14.26 0.27
C GLU A 79 -9.26 13.21 1.23
N ASP A 80 -8.78 12.07 0.70
CA ASP A 80 -8.24 10.98 1.53
C ASP A 80 -7.12 11.42 2.45
N PHE A 81 -6.39 12.48 2.08
CA PHE A 81 -5.26 13.00 2.84
C PHE A 81 -5.61 14.27 3.62
N ALA A 82 -6.89 14.65 3.67
CA ALA A 82 -7.31 15.84 4.39
C ALA A 82 -6.89 15.76 5.87
N GLY A 83 -6.20 16.78 6.34
CA GLY A 83 -5.74 16.84 7.72
C GLY A 83 -4.48 16.03 8.01
N ALA A 84 -3.84 15.47 6.99
CA ALA A 84 -2.64 14.65 7.15
C ALA A 84 -1.57 15.08 6.16
N GLU A 85 -0.31 14.78 6.50
CA GLU A 85 0.81 14.96 5.58
C GLU A 85 0.84 13.77 4.63
N PRO A 86 0.85 13.96 3.30
CA PRO A 86 0.86 12.83 2.35
C PRO A 86 2.26 12.26 2.17
N THR A 87 2.84 11.78 3.25
CA THR A 87 4.13 11.09 3.27
C THR A 87 3.97 9.67 2.77
N THR A 88 5.08 9.02 2.46
CA THR A 88 5.10 7.62 2.05
C THR A 88 4.50 6.72 3.14
N GLU A 89 4.80 7.04 4.41
CA GLU A 89 4.23 6.33 5.56
C GLU A 89 2.71 6.44 5.59
N GLU A 90 2.18 7.63 5.40
CA GLU A 90 0.75 7.87 5.44
C GLU A 90 0.03 7.24 4.25
N ILE A 91 0.67 7.26 3.08
CA ILE A 91 0.16 6.57 1.91
C ILE A 91 0.01 5.07 2.21
N SER A 92 1.05 4.47 2.82
CA SER A 92 1.03 3.04 3.13
C SER A 92 -0.08 2.68 4.12
N ARG A 93 -0.31 3.52 5.12
CA ARG A 93 -1.35 3.30 6.12
C ARG A 93 -2.76 3.39 5.52
N LEU A 94 -3.01 4.44 4.75
CA LEU A 94 -4.31 4.62 4.11
C LEU A 94 -4.61 3.50 3.13
N LEU A 95 -3.63 3.10 2.35
CA LEU A 95 -3.79 2.03 1.39
C LEU A 95 -4.06 0.70 2.09
N PHE A 96 -3.32 0.41 3.17
CA PHE A 96 -3.54 -0.79 3.96
C PHE A 96 -4.99 -0.85 4.46
N ASN A 97 -5.46 0.21 5.09
CA ASN A 97 -6.81 0.24 5.66
C ASN A 97 -7.87 0.06 4.59
N ARG A 98 -7.66 0.64 3.42
CA ARG A 98 -8.59 0.54 2.30
C ARG A 98 -8.64 -0.87 1.72
N LEU A 99 -7.49 -1.50 1.57
CA LEU A 99 -7.41 -2.85 1.00
C LEU A 99 -7.89 -3.92 1.98
N ALA A 100 -7.63 -3.73 3.27
CA ALA A 100 -7.97 -4.73 4.28
C ALA A 100 -9.46 -5.05 4.30
N GLU A 101 -10.31 -4.09 4.01
CA GLU A 101 -11.76 -4.27 4.01
C GLU A 101 -12.22 -5.28 2.96
N GLY A 102 -11.46 -5.47 1.91
CA GLY A 102 -11.82 -6.37 0.81
C GLY A 102 -11.22 -7.76 0.89
N ILE A 103 -10.50 -8.08 1.97
CA ILE A 103 -9.82 -9.36 2.13
C ILE A 103 -10.41 -10.06 3.35
N SER A 104 -11.01 -11.23 3.10
CA SER A 104 -11.75 -11.98 4.13
C SER A 104 -10.96 -13.19 4.60
N PRO A 105 -11.13 -13.60 5.88
CA PRO A 105 -10.53 -14.84 6.36
C PRO A 105 -10.92 -16.03 5.49
N PRO A 106 -10.04 -17.04 5.36
CA PRO A 106 -8.80 -17.24 6.13
C PRO A 106 -7.61 -16.39 5.67
N ALA A 107 -7.74 -15.65 4.58
CA ALA A 107 -6.69 -14.74 4.13
C ALA A 107 -6.75 -13.43 4.92
N SER A 108 -5.60 -12.78 5.10
CA SER A 108 -5.54 -11.45 5.70
C SER A 108 -4.46 -10.62 5.03
N LEU A 109 -4.72 -9.34 4.88
CA LEU A 109 -3.70 -8.41 4.44
C LEU A 109 -2.73 -8.21 5.60
N VAL A 110 -1.43 -8.42 5.35
CA VAL A 110 -0.43 -8.35 6.41
C VAL A 110 0.56 -7.20 6.25
N LYS A 111 0.68 -6.65 5.05
CA LYS A 111 1.59 -5.53 4.83
C LYS A 111 1.29 -4.83 3.51
N VAL A 112 1.37 -3.52 3.53
CA VAL A 112 1.44 -2.71 2.31
C VAL A 112 2.76 -1.97 2.35
N THR A 113 3.55 -2.09 1.29
CA THR A 113 4.81 -1.38 1.13
C THR A 113 4.66 -0.39 -0.02
N VAL A 114 5.14 0.83 0.21
CA VAL A 114 5.10 1.90 -0.80
C VAL A 114 6.52 2.39 -0.99
N TRP A 115 7.01 2.35 -2.22
CA TRP A 115 8.30 2.91 -2.60
C TRP A 115 8.07 4.28 -3.21
N GLU A 116 8.66 5.29 -2.61
CA GLU A 116 8.65 6.66 -3.14
C GLU A 116 9.64 6.76 -4.30
N THR A 117 10.79 6.11 -4.12
CA THR A 117 11.82 5.93 -5.15
C THR A 117 12.24 4.46 -5.12
N GLY A 118 13.16 4.07 -6.00
CA GLY A 118 13.68 2.71 -5.99
C GLY A 118 14.42 2.35 -4.69
N ASP A 119 14.89 3.36 -3.97
CA ASP A 119 15.72 3.16 -2.79
C ASP A 119 15.03 3.48 -1.46
N CYS A 120 13.88 4.15 -1.48
CA CYS A 120 13.22 4.63 -0.27
C CYS A 120 11.79 4.14 -0.20
N TRP A 121 11.43 3.54 0.91
CA TRP A 121 10.12 2.93 1.08
C TRP A 121 9.62 3.04 2.52
N ALA A 122 8.32 2.87 2.66
CA ALA A 122 7.67 2.71 3.96
C ALA A 122 6.68 1.56 3.86
N SER A 123 6.39 0.92 4.97
CA SER A 123 5.38 -0.12 5.01
C SER A 123 4.49 0.02 6.24
N TYR A 124 3.31 -0.56 6.15
CA TYR A 124 2.34 -0.55 7.22
C TYR A 124 1.62 -1.89 7.27
N GLY A 125 1.41 -2.42 8.47
CA GLY A 125 0.72 -3.67 8.71
C GLY A 125 1.32 -4.45 9.87
N PRO A 126 0.70 -5.57 10.26
CA PRO A 126 1.18 -6.37 11.38
C PRO A 126 2.45 -7.18 11.10
N ASP A 127 2.81 -7.35 9.85
CA ASP A 127 3.94 -8.21 9.48
C ASP A 127 5.28 -7.45 9.41
#